data_87fb5a62a4b39cf654eab06d24ed5e93
#
_entry.id   87fb5a62a4b39cf654eab06d24ed5e93
#
_cell.length_a   1.000
_cell.length_b   1.000
_cell.length_c   1.000
_cell.angle_alpha   90.00
_cell.angle_beta   90.00
_cell.angle_gamma   90.00
#
_symmetry.space_group_name_H-M   'P 1'
#
loop_
_entity.id
_entity.type
_entity.pdbx_description
1 polymer ?
#
loop_
_entity_poly.entity_id
_entity_poly.type
_entity_poly.pdbx_seq_one_letter_code
_entity_poly.pdbx_strand_id
1 'polypeptide(L)'
;MNNQDKAVEAIKKLAQIAYLTDGEGISDKVIGKKVYLSGPITGKKNYKGLFLFVEELVKLCNAFRIFNPASQIPDSLDYEQAMKRCVVALAEYEAIVMLPGWHTSKGARLEHDIALSCGMDVVDLTDYRLTYCLCDAAYVALKRLL
;
A
#
# COMPACT_ATOMS: atom_id res chain seq x y z
N MET A 1 17.54 15.23 13.44
CA MET A 1 16.44 14.45 12.84
C MET A 1 15.42 14.14 13.92
N ASN A 2 14.15 14.54 13.73
CA ASN A 2 13.08 14.27 14.68
C ASN A 2 12.60 12.80 14.58
N ASN A 3 11.70 12.38 15.48
CA ASN A 3 11.22 11.00 15.52
C ASN A 3 10.46 10.61 14.23
N GLN A 4 9.72 11.56 13.65
CA GLN A 4 8.99 11.31 12.41
C GLN A 4 9.95 11.05 11.24
N ASP A 5 11.01 11.83 11.12
CA ASP A 5 12.01 11.61 10.08
C ASP A 5 12.74 10.28 10.24
N LYS A 6 13.04 9.90 11.49
CA LYS A 6 13.64 8.60 11.80
C LYS A 6 12.72 7.45 11.39
N ALA A 7 11.41 7.59 11.63
CA ALA A 7 10.42 6.59 11.25
C ALA A 7 10.37 6.43 9.73
N VAL A 8 10.35 7.54 8.99
CA VAL A 8 10.34 7.52 7.53
C VAL A 8 11.61 6.84 6.98
N GLU A 9 12.78 7.18 7.54
CA GLU A 9 14.04 6.54 7.12
C GLU A 9 14.06 5.04 7.40
N ALA A 10 13.53 4.62 8.54
CA ALA A 10 13.41 3.19 8.87
C ALA A 10 12.50 2.46 7.88
N ILE A 11 11.38 3.07 7.52
CA ILE A 11 10.45 2.52 6.53
C ILE A 11 11.12 2.33 5.18
N LYS A 12 11.86 3.34 4.72
CA LYS A 12 12.59 3.28 3.44
C LYS A 12 13.61 2.15 3.43
N LYS A 13 14.33 1.93 4.53
CA LYS A 13 15.28 0.82 4.65
C LYS A 13 14.58 -0.53 4.58
N LEU A 14 13.44 -0.68 5.24
CA LEU A 14 12.65 -1.91 5.16
C LEU A 14 12.15 -2.17 3.73
N ALA A 15 11.73 -1.13 3.03
CA ALA A 15 11.32 -1.25 1.63
C ALA A 15 12.47 -1.69 0.73
N GLN A 16 13.68 -1.21 0.96
CA GLN A 16 14.87 -1.64 0.24
C GLN A 16 15.17 -3.12 0.45
N ILE A 17 15.02 -3.61 1.69
CA ILE A 17 15.20 -5.02 2.01
C ILE A 17 14.16 -5.89 1.29
N ALA A 18 12.88 -5.49 1.32
CA ALA A 18 11.83 -6.20 0.61
C ALA A 18 12.10 -6.24 -0.90
N TYR A 19 12.57 -5.13 -1.46
CA TYR A 19 12.86 -5.03 -2.88
C TYR A 19 13.98 -6.00 -3.30
N LEU A 20 15.01 -6.17 -2.50
CA LEU A 20 16.13 -7.07 -2.82
C LEU A 20 15.69 -8.52 -2.98
N THR A 21 14.62 -8.93 -2.31
CA THR A 21 14.14 -10.33 -2.36
C THR A 21 12.92 -10.47 -3.25
N ASP A 22 11.91 -9.61 -3.07
CA ASP A 22 10.61 -9.76 -3.72
C ASP A 22 10.40 -8.79 -4.88
N GLY A 23 11.32 -7.85 -5.08
CA GLY A 23 11.17 -6.73 -6.03
C GLY A 23 10.96 -7.18 -7.47
N GLU A 24 11.66 -8.22 -7.91
CA GLU A 24 11.53 -8.71 -9.30
C GLU A 24 10.09 -9.19 -9.57
N GLY A 25 9.56 -10.05 -8.69
CA GLY A 25 8.20 -10.57 -8.86
C GLY A 25 7.13 -9.49 -8.80
N ILE A 26 7.30 -8.49 -7.92
CA ILE A 26 6.37 -7.37 -7.84
C ILE A 26 6.52 -6.48 -9.08
N SER A 27 7.76 -6.20 -9.51
CA SER A 27 8.04 -5.36 -10.67
C SER A 27 7.37 -5.88 -11.94
N ASP A 28 7.32 -7.19 -12.13
CA ASP A 28 6.69 -7.80 -13.30
C ASP A 28 5.24 -7.33 -13.49
N LYS A 29 4.56 -6.99 -12.41
CA LYS A 29 3.15 -6.58 -12.43
C LYS A 29 2.94 -5.07 -12.37
N VAL A 30 3.93 -4.30 -11.91
CA VAL A 30 3.74 -2.87 -11.64
C VAL A 30 4.62 -1.94 -12.47
N ILE A 31 5.69 -2.45 -13.10
CA ILE A 31 6.64 -1.62 -13.83
C ILE A 31 5.95 -0.76 -14.90
N GLY A 32 6.19 0.53 -14.87
CA GLY A 32 5.65 1.47 -15.83
C GLY A 32 4.14 1.72 -15.74
N LYS A 33 3.47 1.19 -14.73
CA LYS A 33 2.02 1.25 -14.57
C LYS A 33 1.59 2.27 -13.53
N LYS A 34 0.33 2.70 -13.64
CA LYS A 34 -0.35 3.41 -12.57
C LYS A 34 -0.85 2.39 -11.55
N VAL A 35 -0.38 2.49 -10.32
CA VAL A 35 -0.58 1.48 -9.28
C VAL A 35 -1.39 2.06 -8.13
N TYR A 36 -2.47 1.38 -7.77
CA TYR A 36 -3.36 1.75 -6.67
C TYR A 36 -3.03 0.88 -5.46
N LEU A 37 -2.86 1.50 -4.28
CA LEU A 37 -2.63 0.77 -3.03
C LEU A 37 -3.94 0.61 -2.28
N SER A 38 -4.24 -0.62 -1.85
CA SER A 38 -5.48 -0.93 -1.15
C SER A 38 -5.22 -1.78 0.09
N GLY A 39 -5.86 -1.42 1.19
CA GLY A 39 -5.68 -2.14 2.45
C GLY A 39 -6.53 -1.58 3.56
N PRO A 40 -6.46 -2.18 4.76
CA PRO A 40 -7.29 -1.76 5.89
C PRO A 40 -6.83 -0.41 6.44
N ILE A 41 -7.77 0.54 6.52
CA ILE A 41 -7.56 1.88 7.06
C ILE A 41 -8.43 2.11 8.29
N THR A 42 -9.74 1.85 8.17
CA THR A 42 -10.72 2.13 9.23
C THR A 42 -10.42 1.32 10.49
N GLY A 43 -10.28 2.00 11.62
CA GLY A 43 -10.02 1.37 12.90
C GLY A 43 -8.59 0.85 13.09
N LYS A 44 -7.69 1.12 12.16
CA LYS A 44 -6.28 0.70 12.26
C LYS A 44 -5.40 1.87 12.67
N LYS A 45 -4.60 1.67 13.71
CA LYS A 45 -3.55 2.61 14.11
C LYS A 45 -2.33 2.40 13.21
N ASN A 46 -1.63 3.48 12.92
CA ASN A 46 -0.37 3.45 12.14
C ASN A 46 -0.49 2.88 10.72
N TYR A 47 -1.71 2.86 10.17
CA TYR A 47 -1.90 2.41 8.78
C TYR A 47 -1.09 3.24 7.78
N LYS A 48 -0.88 4.52 8.08
CA LYS A 48 -0.11 5.41 7.20
C LYS A 48 1.32 4.94 7.00
N GLY A 49 1.93 4.36 8.03
CA GLY A 49 3.28 3.81 7.93
C GLY A 49 3.35 2.58 7.05
N LEU A 50 2.35 1.70 7.15
CA LEU A 50 2.30 0.51 6.28
C LEU A 50 2.09 0.90 4.82
N PHE A 51 1.19 1.85 4.56
CA PHE A 51 0.99 2.36 3.20
C PHE A 51 2.24 3.05 2.66
N LEU A 52 2.96 3.79 3.50
CA LEU A 52 4.23 4.41 3.09
C LEU A 52 5.28 3.36 2.75
N PHE A 53 5.41 2.31 3.56
CA PHE A 53 6.32 1.20 3.27
C PHE A 53 6.04 0.59 1.88
N VAL A 54 4.78 0.31 1.60
CA VAL A 54 4.37 -0.29 0.32
C VAL A 54 4.58 0.70 -0.83
N GLU A 55 4.28 1.98 -0.63
CA GLU A 55 4.54 3.01 -1.63
C GLU A 55 6.03 3.08 -1.98
N GLU A 56 6.90 3.08 -0.99
CA GLU A 56 8.35 3.11 -1.22
C GLU A 56 8.83 1.85 -1.96
N LEU A 57 8.30 0.68 -1.60
CA LEU A 57 8.61 -0.56 -2.30
C LEU A 57 8.18 -0.51 -3.77
N VAL A 58 6.97 -0.06 -4.03
CA VAL A 58 6.41 0.01 -5.39
C VAL A 58 7.15 1.05 -6.23
N LYS A 59 7.63 2.14 -5.61
CA LYS A 59 8.53 3.10 -6.27
C LYS A 59 9.82 2.43 -6.73
N LEU A 60 10.43 1.62 -5.89
CA LEU A 60 11.64 0.87 -6.24
C LEU A 60 11.38 -0.11 -7.38
N CYS A 61 10.16 -0.62 -7.50
CA CYS A 61 9.72 -1.49 -8.59
C CYS A 61 9.38 -0.73 -9.88
N ASN A 62 9.66 0.57 -9.92
CA ASN A 62 9.51 1.43 -11.10
C ASN A 62 8.08 1.58 -11.61
N ALA A 63 7.12 1.68 -10.70
CA ALA A 63 5.77 2.12 -11.05
C ALA A 63 5.81 3.54 -11.63
N PHE A 64 4.93 3.83 -12.59
CA PHE A 64 4.84 5.16 -13.19
C PHE A 64 4.18 6.17 -12.25
N ARG A 65 3.09 5.77 -11.60
CA ARG A 65 2.35 6.60 -10.66
C ARG A 65 1.74 5.72 -9.58
N ILE A 66 1.67 6.24 -8.36
CA ILE A 66 1.12 5.48 -7.23
C ILE A 66 0.04 6.31 -6.56
N PHE A 67 -1.14 5.70 -6.35
CA PHE A 67 -2.19 6.27 -5.53
C PHE A 67 -2.13 5.63 -4.15
N ASN A 68 -1.81 6.45 -3.15
CA ASN A 68 -1.78 6.03 -1.75
C ASN A 68 -2.94 6.72 -1.02
N PRO A 69 -4.05 6.01 -0.72
CA PRO A 69 -5.22 6.63 -0.09
C PRO A 69 -4.89 7.16 1.30
N ALA A 70 -3.90 6.59 1.99
CA ALA A 70 -3.50 7.04 3.32
C ALA A 70 -2.94 8.46 3.32
N SER A 71 -2.30 8.88 2.23
CA SER A 71 -1.73 10.23 2.10
C SER A 71 -2.56 11.16 1.22
N GLN A 72 -3.34 10.62 0.28
CA GLN A 72 -4.04 11.42 -0.73
C GLN A 72 -5.52 11.66 -0.42
N ILE A 73 -6.09 10.89 0.51
CA ILE A 73 -7.47 11.07 0.97
C ILE A 73 -7.45 11.77 2.33
N PRO A 74 -8.13 12.93 2.50
CA PRO A 74 -8.16 13.61 3.79
C PRO A 74 -8.81 12.77 4.88
N ASP A 75 -8.22 12.77 6.07
CA ASP A 75 -8.74 12.06 7.26
C ASP A 75 -10.12 12.59 7.70
N SER A 76 -10.44 13.84 7.32
CA SER A 76 -11.69 14.49 7.67
C SER A 76 -12.92 13.94 6.97
N LEU A 77 -12.74 13.17 5.90
CA LEU A 77 -13.86 12.59 5.15
C LEU A 77 -14.42 11.37 5.88
N ASP A 78 -15.75 11.23 5.85
CA ASP A 78 -16.36 10.00 6.33
C ASP A 78 -16.09 8.84 5.35
N TYR A 79 -16.45 7.63 5.76
CA TYR A 79 -16.17 6.43 4.98
C TYR A 79 -16.77 6.51 3.57
N GLU A 80 -18.02 6.94 3.45
CA GLU A 80 -18.71 6.98 2.15
C GLU A 80 -18.08 7.99 1.20
N GLN A 81 -17.73 9.18 1.70
CA GLN A 81 -17.05 10.20 0.92
C GLN A 81 -15.66 9.73 0.48
N ALA A 82 -14.92 9.11 1.38
CA ALA A 82 -13.59 8.56 1.09
C ALA A 82 -13.69 7.47 0.02
N MET A 83 -14.66 6.55 0.13
CA MET A 83 -14.84 5.48 -0.84
C MET A 83 -15.19 6.00 -2.23
N LYS A 84 -16.03 7.02 -2.33
CA LYS A 84 -16.34 7.63 -3.63
C LYS A 84 -15.08 8.13 -4.33
N ARG A 85 -14.20 8.82 -3.61
CA ARG A 85 -12.93 9.29 -4.17
C ARG A 85 -12.00 8.15 -4.55
N CYS A 86 -11.93 7.13 -3.71
CA CYS A 86 -11.10 5.96 -3.98
C CYS A 86 -11.55 5.21 -5.23
N VAL A 87 -12.85 5.01 -5.39
CA VAL A 87 -13.39 4.30 -6.56
C VAL A 87 -13.13 5.09 -7.85
N VAL A 88 -13.30 6.42 -7.81
CA VAL A 88 -12.99 7.28 -8.96
C VAL A 88 -11.51 7.18 -9.34
N ALA A 89 -10.63 7.23 -8.36
CA ALA A 89 -9.18 7.08 -8.58
C ALA A 89 -8.86 5.71 -9.15
N LEU A 90 -9.39 4.64 -8.54
CA LEU A 90 -9.13 3.27 -8.94
C LEU A 90 -9.46 3.03 -10.41
N ALA A 91 -10.55 3.62 -10.90
CA ALA A 91 -11.00 3.46 -12.28
C ALA A 91 -9.96 3.94 -13.32
N GLU A 92 -9.03 4.80 -12.92
CA GLU A 92 -8.00 5.34 -13.80
C GLU A 92 -6.66 4.59 -13.70
N TYR A 93 -6.58 3.55 -12.89
CA TYR A 93 -5.33 2.84 -12.58
C TYR A 93 -5.29 1.47 -13.27
N GLU A 94 -4.08 0.91 -13.38
CA GLU A 94 -3.82 -0.27 -14.19
C GLU A 94 -3.48 -1.51 -13.36
N ALA A 95 -2.99 -1.30 -12.13
CA ALA A 95 -2.63 -2.36 -11.21
C ALA A 95 -3.07 -1.98 -9.80
N ILE A 96 -3.39 -2.98 -9.00
CA ILE A 96 -3.72 -2.81 -7.58
C ILE A 96 -2.79 -3.66 -6.73
N VAL A 97 -2.26 -3.08 -5.66
CA VAL A 97 -1.46 -3.79 -4.67
C VAL A 97 -2.27 -3.90 -3.39
N MET A 98 -2.55 -5.13 -2.99
CA MET A 98 -3.33 -5.44 -1.79
C MET A 98 -2.39 -5.60 -0.60
N LEU A 99 -2.55 -4.72 0.40
CA LEU A 99 -1.79 -4.78 1.65
C LEU A 99 -2.28 -5.93 2.54
N PRO A 100 -1.41 -6.49 3.40
CA PRO A 100 -1.83 -7.54 4.33
C PRO A 100 -3.03 -7.11 5.17
N GLY A 101 -3.95 -8.05 5.41
CA GLY A 101 -5.18 -7.79 6.18
C GLY A 101 -6.32 -7.22 5.35
N TRP A 102 -6.17 -7.09 4.04
CA TRP A 102 -7.21 -6.50 3.19
C TRP A 102 -8.54 -7.28 3.24
N HIS A 103 -8.49 -8.59 3.52
CA HIS A 103 -9.68 -9.43 3.63
C HIS A 103 -10.64 -8.98 4.75
N THR A 104 -10.13 -8.28 5.76
CA THR A 104 -10.92 -7.78 6.88
C THR A 104 -11.49 -6.38 6.64
N SER A 105 -11.12 -5.75 5.54
CA SER A 105 -11.53 -4.39 5.19
C SER A 105 -12.62 -4.40 4.15
N LYS A 106 -13.79 -3.87 4.48
CA LYS A 106 -14.91 -3.75 3.55
C LYS A 106 -14.52 -2.97 2.30
N GLY A 107 -13.83 -1.85 2.47
CA GLY A 107 -13.39 -1.00 1.35
C GLY A 107 -12.38 -1.70 0.47
N ALA A 108 -11.37 -2.33 1.07
CA ALA A 108 -10.33 -3.03 0.31
C ALA A 108 -10.90 -4.22 -0.46
N ARG A 109 -11.84 -4.97 0.12
CA ARG A 109 -12.51 -6.06 -0.60
C ARG A 109 -13.28 -5.55 -1.81
N LEU A 110 -13.99 -4.43 -1.67
CA LEU A 110 -14.71 -3.83 -2.78
C LEU A 110 -13.73 -3.38 -3.88
N GLU A 111 -12.65 -2.73 -3.51
CA GLU A 111 -11.63 -2.28 -4.46
C GLU A 111 -10.99 -3.46 -5.19
N HIS A 112 -10.70 -4.54 -4.48
CA HIS A 112 -10.19 -5.79 -5.07
C HIS A 112 -11.15 -6.35 -6.12
N ASP A 113 -12.44 -6.41 -5.80
CA ASP A 113 -13.45 -6.95 -6.70
C ASP A 113 -13.62 -6.07 -7.95
N ILE A 114 -13.59 -4.75 -7.77
CA ILE A 114 -13.63 -3.81 -8.89
C ILE A 114 -12.41 -4.01 -9.79
N ALA A 115 -11.23 -4.12 -9.21
CA ALA A 115 -9.99 -4.32 -9.95
C ALA A 115 -10.02 -5.59 -10.79
N LEU A 116 -10.48 -6.71 -10.21
CA LEU A 116 -10.65 -7.96 -10.94
C LEU A 116 -11.64 -7.81 -12.08
N SER A 117 -12.78 -7.18 -11.83
CA SER A 117 -13.82 -6.99 -12.83
C SER A 117 -13.36 -6.11 -14.00
N CYS A 118 -12.43 -5.20 -13.73
CA CYS A 118 -11.89 -4.30 -14.75
C CYS A 118 -10.61 -4.80 -15.41
N GLY A 119 -10.18 -6.02 -15.11
CA GLY A 119 -8.99 -6.62 -15.72
C GLY A 119 -7.67 -6.01 -15.29
N MET A 120 -7.62 -5.39 -14.10
CA MET A 120 -6.38 -4.84 -13.57
C MET A 120 -5.45 -5.97 -13.10
N ASP A 121 -4.14 -5.72 -13.17
CA ASP A 121 -3.17 -6.62 -12.53
C ASP A 121 -3.30 -6.50 -11.01
N VAL A 122 -3.33 -7.66 -10.33
CA VAL A 122 -3.46 -7.71 -8.88
C VAL A 122 -2.19 -8.27 -8.27
N VAL A 123 -1.60 -7.50 -7.34
CA VAL A 123 -0.49 -7.96 -6.51
C VAL A 123 -1.03 -8.12 -5.10
N ASP A 124 -1.05 -9.35 -4.58
CA ASP A 124 -1.40 -9.60 -3.18
C ASP A 124 -0.09 -9.79 -2.41
N LEU A 125 0.20 -8.88 -1.48
CA LEU A 125 1.46 -8.91 -0.75
C LEU A 125 1.59 -10.12 0.18
N THR A 126 0.50 -10.81 0.48
CA THR A 126 0.57 -12.07 1.22
C THR A 126 1.29 -13.18 0.44
N ASP A 127 1.36 -13.05 -0.88
CA ASP A 127 2.08 -14.00 -1.74
C ASP A 127 3.60 -13.78 -1.71
N TYR A 128 4.06 -12.66 -1.14
CA TYR A 128 5.48 -12.29 -1.05
C TYR A 128 5.92 -12.37 0.41
N ARG A 129 6.41 -13.53 0.80
CA ARG A 129 6.63 -13.89 2.19
C ARG A 129 7.49 -12.90 2.98
N LEU A 130 8.63 -12.47 2.42
CA LEU A 130 9.50 -11.53 3.13
C LEU A 130 8.83 -10.17 3.28
N THR A 131 8.23 -9.66 2.20
CA THR A 131 7.50 -8.38 2.25
C THR A 131 6.37 -8.44 3.27
N TYR A 132 5.62 -9.53 3.30
CA TYR A 132 4.58 -9.74 4.29
C TYR A 132 5.12 -9.66 5.72
N CYS A 133 6.22 -10.37 6.00
CA CYS A 133 6.86 -10.33 7.32
C CYS A 133 7.38 -8.93 7.67
N LEU A 134 7.93 -8.21 6.69
CA LEU A 134 8.43 -6.85 6.90
C LEU A 134 7.30 -5.84 7.16
N CYS A 135 6.10 -6.07 6.64
CA CYS A 135 4.94 -5.24 6.98
C CYS A 135 4.67 -5.27 8.49
N ASP A 136 4.72 -6.44 9.11
CA ASP A 136 4.56 -6.56 10.56
C ASP A 136 5.69 -5.88 11.31
N ALA A 137 6.93 -6.07 10.86
CA ALA A 137 8.09 -5.42 11.46
C ALA A 137 8.00 -3.89 11.35
N ALA A 138 7.56 -3.37 10.21
CA ALA A 138 7.36 -1.94 9.99
C ALA A 138 6.29 -1.38 10.94
N TYR A 139 5.19 -2.09 11.12
CA TYR A 139 4.13 -1.70 12.04
C TYR A 139 4.64 -1.59 13.47
N VAL A 140 5.39 -2.59 13.94
CA VAL A 140 5.94 -2.62 15.31
C VAL A 140 6.98 -1.51 15.50
N ALA A 141 7.88 -1.33 14.53
CA ALA A 141 8.93 -0.31 14.60
C ALA A 141 8.34 1.09 14.66
N LEU A 142 7.33 1.37 13.82
CA LEU A 142 6.66 2.66 13.79
C LEU A 142 5.94 2.98 15.09
N LYS A 143 5.33 1.98 15.70
CA LYS A 143 4.64 2.14 16.98
C LYS A 143 5.58 2.61 18.08
N ARG A 144 6.85 2.21 18.03
CA ARG A 144 7.87 2.62 19.00
C ARG A 144 8.44 4.01 18.71
N LEU A 145 8.46 4.42 17.44
CA LEU A 145 9.02 5.70 17.01
C LEU A 145 8.01 6.85 17.04
N LEU A 146 6.73 6.53 16.94
CA LEU A 146 5.63 7.49 16.97
C LEU A 146 4.96 7.52 18.34
#